data_76e3d9de5404ae8959612c9b0b1a93e6
#
_entry.id   76e3d9de5404ae8959612c9b0b1a93e6
#
_cell.length_a   1.000
_cell.length_b   1.000
_cell.length_c   1.000
_cell.angle_alpha   90.00
_cell.angle_beta   90.00
_cell.angle_gamma   90.00
#
_symmetry.space_group_name_H-M   'P 1'
#
loop_
_entity.id
_entity.type
_entity.pdbx_description
1 polymer ?
#
loop_
_entity_poly.entity_id
_entity_poly.type
_entity_poly.pdbx_seq_one_letter_code
_entity_poly.pdbx_strand_id
1 'polypeptide(L)'
;MTSKKILAAVFFAVILLFPVVTLFLPKQSFSELENRSLASAPVLSVSSIFDKSFMDQTEKYFADHIFLREQIAKAKTAIDYTAGKREIGGVYICENMLIENVAQPDKEITKGNAEAISAFAKKYANTLQTTVMLAPTAEAIYPQELPAFAPRVGQTEYIRSFYDQLSDVNTVDAYTVLSAHQKEYIFYRTDHHWTSYGAYLGYTALAKPLGFKAATADMFNIEHVSHDFLGTLYSKALCGEKLADSIDLYTYSQGDPVTDVIRYSGKNKQTYASIFFRENLEDKDKYTVFLGQNNGLIQIKTNVANGKKLIVFKDSFANSVMQFLTLHYEEIAIVDLRYMNVPLSEYLDLSEYDQALFLYNVGTFTGDTSLKKVMAY
;
A
#
# COMPACT_ATOMS: atom_id res chain seq x y z
N MET A 1 37.19 26.69 -33.48
CA MET A 1 35.71 26.90 -33.61
C MET A 1 35.30 27.93 -32.59
N THR A 2 34.48 28.93 -32.96
CA THR A 2 33.94 29.89 -31.99
C THR A 2 32.96 29.21 -31.06
N SER A 3 32.89 29.61 -29.80
CA SER A 3 32.01 28.98 -28.76
C SER A 3 30.54 28.87 -29.26
N LYS A 4 30.07 29.81 -30.06
CA LYS A 4 28.74 29.79 -30.69
C LYS A 4 28.55 28.60 -31.66
N LYS A 5 29.58 28.23 -32.44
CA LYS A 5 29.50 27.07 -33.35
C LYS A 5 29.50 25.75 -32.58
N ILE A 6 30.23 25.67 -31.47
CA ILE A 6 30.22 24.51 -30.59
C ILE A 6 28.83 24.34 -29.96
N LEU A 7 28.27 25.42 -29.42
CA LEU A 7 26.92 25.39 -28.82
C LEU A 7 25.85 24.98 -29.84
N ALA A 8 25.90 25.52 -31.06
CA ALA A 8 24.99 25.14 -32.14
C ALA A 8 25.15 23.65 -32.51
N ALA A 9 26.40 23.16 -32.65
CA ALA A 9 26.65 21.75 -32.96
C ALA A 9 26.13 20.81 -31.87
N VAL A 10 26.34 21.14 -30.60
CA VAL A 10 25.81 20.38 -29.47
C VAL A 10 24.27 20.38 -29.47
N PHE A 11 23.67 21.55 -29.71
CA PHE A 11 22.22 21.69 -29.80
C PHE A 11 21.62 20.81 -30.90
N PHE A 12 22.15 20.85 -32.10
CA PHE A 12 21.68 20.01 -33.21
C PHE A 12 21.97 18.53 -32.98
N ALA A 13 23.12 18.18 -32.37
CA ALA A 13 23.44 16.82 -32.03
C ALA A 13 22.41 16.25 -31.02
N VAL A 14 22.04 17.01 -29.99
CA VAL A 14 21.01 16.59 -29.02
C VAL A 14 19.66 16.40 -29.70
N ILE A 15 19.19 17.34 -30.50
CA ILE A 15 17.90 17.29 -31.18
C ILE A 15 17.82 16.14 -32.20
N LEU A 16 18.90 15.83 -32.90
CA LEU A 16 18.90 14.82 -33.96
C LEU A 16 19.26 13.40 -33.41
N LEU A 17 20.30 13.29 -32.58
CA LEU A 17 20.79 12.00 -32.09
C LEU A 17 19.89 11.44 -30.98
N PHE A 18 19.36 12.30 -30.12
CA PHE A 18 18.60 11.86 -28.97
C PHE A 18 17.32 11.06 -29.34
N PRO A 19 16.46 11.54 -30.27
CA PRO A 19 15.34 10.74 -30.76
C PRO A 19 15.80 9.46 -31.51
N VAL A 20 16.88 9.54 -32.30
CA VAL A 20 17.40 8.37 -33.02
C VAL A 20 17.86 7.30 -32.02
N VAL A 21 18.65 7.64 -31.02
CA VAL A 21 19.09 6.71 -29.98
C VAL A 21 17.86 6.14 -29.26
N THR A 22 16.89 6.99 -28.90
CA THR A 22 15.64 6.58 -28.26
C THR A 22 14.88 5.52 -29.07
N LEU A 23 14.83 5.65 -30.39
CA LEU A 23 14.13 4.70 -31.27
C LEU A 23 14.79 3.32 -31.32
N PHE A 24 16.13 3.25 -31.27
CA PHE A 24 16.90 2.01 -31.42
C PHE A 24 17.21 1.31 -30.09
N LEU A 25 16.98 1.94 -28.95
CA LEU A 25 17.18 1.29 -27.65
C LEU A 25 16.15 0.19 -27.40
N PRO A 26 16.57 -0.91 -26.73
CA PRO A 26 15.63 -1.92 -26.23
C PRO A 26 14.55 -1.27 -25.36
N LYS A 27 13.28 -1.66 -25.59
CA LYS A 27 12.15 -1.15 -24.81
C LYS A 27 11.92 -2.03 -23.61
N GLN A 28 11.85 -1.40 -22.44
CA GLN A 28 11.50 -2.07 -21.19
C GLN A 28 9.98 -2.01 -20.99
N SER A 29 9.40 -3.05 -20.42
CA SER A 29 7.98 -3.06 -20.05
C SER A 29 7.73 -2.57 -18.63
N PHE A 30 8.78 -2.49 -17.81
CA PHE A 30 8.71 -2.13 -16.40
C PHE A 30 9.89 -1.22 -16.02
N SER A 31 9.66 -0.25 -15.14
CA SER A 31 10.69 0.58 -14.52
C SER A 31 10.89 0.12 -13.08
N GLU A 32 12.05 -0.46 -12.79
CA GLU A 32 12.45 -0.82 -11.41
C GLU A 32 12.55 0.43 -10.52
N LEU A 33 13.07 1.53 -11.06
CA LEU A 33 13.23 2.76 -10.30
C LEU A 33 11.89 3.34 -9.83
N GLU A 34 10.88 3.38 -10.73
CA GLU A 34 9.55 3.93 -10.42
C GLU A 34 8.56 2.88 -9.94
N ASN A 35 8.97 1.61 -9.91
CA ASN A 35 8.13 0.46 -9.53
C ASN A 35 6.77 0.47 -10.26
N ARG A 36 6.80 0.63 -11.60
CA ARG A 36 5.59 0.64 -12.42
C ARG A 36 5.81 0.10 -13.83
N SER A 37 4.73 -0.38 -14.43
CA SER A 37 4.71 -0.72 -15.85
C SER A 37 4.89 0.54 -16.71
N LEU A 38 5.68 0.40 -17.77
CA LEU A 38 5.88 1.43 -18.79
C LEU A 38 4.84 1.28 -19.90
N ALA A 39 4.54 2.39 -20.57
CA ALA A 39 3.53 2.42 -21.63
C ALA A 39 3.89 1.46 -22.78
N SER A 40 2.93 0.67 -23.22
CA SER A 40 3.05 -0.16 -24.41
C SER A 40 3.06 0.68 -25.68
N ALA A 41 3.57 0.13 -26.79
CA ALA A 41 3.54 0.79 -28.09
C ALA A 41 2.08 1.18 -28.46
N PRO A 42 1.87 2.40 -28.98
CA PRO A 42 0.52 2.86 -29.31
C PRO A 42 -0.08 2.05 -30.44
N VAL A 43 -1.38 1.75 -30.34
CA VAL A 43 -2.11 1.00 -31.36
C VAL A 43 -2.81 1.98 -32.30
N LEU A 44 -2.38 1.99 -33.57
CA LEU A 44 -3.00 2.80 -34.59
C LEU A 44 -4.31 2.16 -35.05
N SER A 45 -5.42 2.85 -34.85
CA SER A 45 -6.76 2.48 -35.37
C SER A 45 -7.52 3.73 -35.78
N VAL A 46 -8.53 3.54 -36.61
CA VAL A 46 -9.41 4.67 -37.03
C VAL A 46 -10.06 5.34 -35.81
N SER A 47 -10.55 4.53 -34.85
CA SER A 47 -11.15 5.03 -33.62
C SER A 47 -10.15 5.83 -32.78
N SER A 48 -8.91 5.30 -32.60
CA SER A 48 -7.90 5.94 -31.76
C SER A 48 -7.36 7.29 -32.34
N ILE A 49 -7.52 7.50 -33.65
CA ILE A 49 -7.20 8.80 -34.28
C ILE A 49 -8.32 9.81 -33.97
N PHE A 50 -9.59 9.42 -34.14
CA PHE A 50 -10.74 10.31 -33.95
C PHE A 50 -10.97 10.68 -32.46
N ASP A 51 -10.76 9.76 -31.52
CA ASP A 51 -10.89 10.02 -30.08
C ASP A 51 -9.59 10.58 -29.45
N LYS A 52 -8.55 10.82 -30.26
CA LYS A 52 -7.20 11.32 -29.88
C LYS A 52 -6.38 10.39 -28.97
N SER A 53 -6.88 9.20 -28.64
CA SER A 53 -6.18 8.27 -27.75
C SER A 53 -4.83 7.79 -28.30
N PHE A 54 -4.69 7.72 -29.64
CA PHE A 54 -3.42 7.41 -30.29
C PHE A 54 -2.34 8.45 -29.97
N MET A 55 -2.65 9.74 -29.95
CA MET A 55 -1.70 10.80 -29.62
C MET A 55 -1.29 10.72 -28.14
N ASP A 56 -2.25 10.53 -27.24
CA ASP A 56 -1.98 10.38 -25.81
C ASP A 56 -1.13 9.14 -25.51
N GLN A 57 -1.43 8.01 -26.16
CA GLN A 57 -0.62 6.79 -26.04
C GLN A 57 0.79 6.99 -26.59
N THR A 58 0.93 7.71 -27.72
CA THR A 58 2.22 8.01 -28.33
C THR A 58 3.07 8.90 -27.42
N GLU A 59 2.49 9.94 -26.83
CA GLU A 59 3.17 10.83 -25.90
C GLU A 59 3.67 10.05 -24.66
N LYS A 60 2.80 9.27 -24.04
CA LYS A 60 3.16 8.41 -22.89
C LYS A 60 4.25 7.42 -23.23
N TYR A 61 4.14 6.76 -24.39
CA TYR A 61 5.14 5.80 -24.84
C TYR A 61 6.52 6.45 -25.02
N PHE A 62 6.60 7.60 -25.69
CA PHE A 62 7.88 8.31 -25.84
C PHE A 62 8.41 8.83 -24.52
N ALA A 63 7.57 9.36 -23.63
CA ALA A 63 7.97 9.81 -22.31
C ALA A 63 8.55 8.65 -21.47
N ASP A 64 7.98 7.46 -21.61
CA ASP A 64 8.42 6.29 -20.86
C ASP A 64 9.67 5.59 -21.44
N HIS A 65 10.01 5.83 -22.71
CA HIS A 65 11.11 5.14 -23.39
C HIS A 65 12.22 6.08 -23.88
N ILE A 66 12.21 7.33 -23.43
CA ILE A 66 13.25 8.31 -23.82
C ILE A 66 14.62 7.89 -23.25
N PHE A 67 15.66 8.10 -24.05
CA PHE A 67 17.04 7.84 -23.62
C PHE A 67 17.38 8.62 -22.35
N LEU A 68 18.05 7.99 -21.40
CA LEU A 68 18.39 8.53 -20.08
C LEU A 68 17.18 8.98 -19.24
N ARG A 69 16.01 8.35 -19.45
CA ARG A 69 14.77 8.70 -18.76
C ARG A 69 14.92 8.83 -17.24
N GLU A 70 15.53 7.83 -16.61
CA GLU A 70 15.69 7.81 -15.14
C GLU A 70 16.60 8.95 -14.65
N GLN A 71 17.68 9.21 -15.38
CA GLN A 71 18.61 10.31 -15.06
C GLN A 71 17.92 11.66 -15.23
N ILE A 72 17.11 11.82 -16.28
CA ILE A 72 16.32 13.02 -16.53
C ILE A 72 15.28 13.23 -15.43
N ALA A 73 14.57 12.17 -15.01
CA ALA A 73 13.60 12.23 -13.95
C ALA A 73 14.24 12.63 -12.60
N LYS A 74 15.36 12.02 -12.24
CA LYS A 74 16.14 12.39 -11.03
C LYS A 74 16.66 13.83 -11.11
N ALA A 75 17.19 14.24 -12.26
CA ALA A 75 17.67 15.61 -12.47
C ALA A 75 16.53 16.63 -12.35
N LYS A 76 15.34 16.33 -12.91
CA LYS A 76 14.14 17.15 -12.76
C LYS A 76 13.76 17.31 -11.30
N THR A 77 13.70 16.19 -10.55
CA THR A 77 13.41 16.23 -9.10
C THR A 77 14.42 17.10 -8.34
N ALA A 78 15.72 16.97 -8.63
CA ALA A 78 16.76 17.77 -8.00
C ALA A 78 16.61 19.26 -8.30
N ILE A 79 16.26 19.63 -9.55
CA ILE A 79 16.00 21.02 -9.95
C ILE A 79 14.75 21.55 -9.24
N ASP A 80 13.64 20.81 -9.23
CA ASP A 80 12.39 21.19 -8.57
C ASP A 80 12.63 21.42 -7.06
N TYR A 81 13.35 20.50 -6.41
CA TYR A 81 13.70 20.62 -4.99
C TYR A 81 14.58 21.84 -4.69
N THR A 82 15.61 22.07 -5.53
CA THR A 82 16.50 23.24 -5.40
C THR A 82 15.77 24.57 -5.64
N ALA A 83 14.76 24.57 -6.50
CA ALA A 83 13.86 25.70 -6.74
C ALA A 83 12.86 25.93 -5.59
N GLY A 84 12.90 25.13 -4.52
CA GLY A 84 12.05 25.29 -3.33
C GLY A 84 10.79 24.42 -3.32
N LYS A 85 10.55 23.58 -4.33
CA LYS A 85 9.42 22.68 -4.36
C LYS A 85 9.61 21.56 -3.30
N ARG A 86 8.63 21.38 -2.44
CA ARG A 86 8.66 20.40 -1.35
C ARG A 86 7.59 19.30 -1.48
N GLU A 87 6.83 19.32 -2.57
CA GLU A 87 5.89 18.26 -2.94
C GLU A 87 6.16 17.86 -4.40
N ILE A 88 6.49 16.57 -4.63
CA ILE A 88 6.80 16.01 -5.94
C ILE A 88 6.12 14.65 -6.05
N GLY A 89 5.33 14.46 -7.12
CA GLY A 89 4.66 13.19 -7.38
C GLY A 89 3.66 12.76 -6.30
N GLY A 90 3.02 13.71 -5.61
CA GLY A 90 2.11 13.40 -4.50
C GLY A 90 2.85 13.03 -3.20
N VAL A 91 4.12 13.41 -3.08
CA VAL A 91 4.96 13.11 -1.92
C VAL A 91 5.57 14.39 -1.37
N TYR A 92 5.39 14.66 -0.09
CA TYR A 92 6.10 15.70 0.64
C TYR A 92 7.52 15.23 0.94
N ILE A 93 8.50 16.05 0.56
CA ILE A 93 9.92 15.82 0.83
C ILE A 93 10.28 16.53 2.12
N CYS A 94 10.32 15.75 3.19
CA CYS A 94 10.64 16.22 4.54
C CYS A 94 12.13 15.99 4.85
N GLU A 95 12.62 16.48 5.98
CA GLU A 95 14.03 16.36 6.36
C GLU A 95 14.43 14.91 6.64
N ASN A 96 13.60 14.19 7.36
CA ASN A 96 13.92 12.86 7.89
C ASN A 96 13.12 11.72 7.22
N MET A 97 12.13 12.04 6.38
CA MET A 97 11.28 11.06 5.71
C MET A 97 10.54 11.66 4.52
N LEU A 98 9.99 10.79 3.69
CA LEU A 98 9.01 11.14 2.67
C LEU A 98 7.62 10.87 3.25
N ILE A 99 6.65 11.76 2.99
CA ILE A 99 5.28 11.61 3.49
C ILE A 99 4.32 11.71 2.30
N GLU A 100 3.40 10.77 2.19
CA GLU A 100 2.37 10.81 1.15
C GLU A 100 1.43 12.01 1.37
N ASN A 101 1.20 12.79 0.31
CA ASN A 101 0.16 13.81 0.29
C ASN A 101 -1.19 13.11 0.11
N VAL A 102 -1.91 12.93 1.20
CA VAL A 102 -3.21 12.25 1.20
C VAL A 102 -4.26 13.15 0.54
N ALA A 103 -4.98 12.62 -0.43
CA ALA A 103 -6.05 13.34 -1.09
C ALA A 103 -7.20 13.65 -0.13
N GLN A 104 -7.87 14.78 -0.34
CA GLN A 104 -9.06 15.13 0.44
C GLN A 104 -10.13 14.05 0.26
N PRO A 105 -10.79 13.61 1.35
CA PRO A 105 -11.80 12.58 1.30
C PRO A 105 -12.97 12.95 0.39
N ASP A 106 -13.38 12.04 -0.47
CA ASP A 106 -14.63 12.17 -1.21
C ASP A 106 -15.82 11.81 -0.30
N LYS A 107 -16.78 12.72 -0.18
CA LYS A 107 -17.93 12.56 0.71
C LYS A 107 -18.87 11.43 0.27
N GLU A 108 -19.07 11.25 -1.02
CA GLU A 108 -19.96 10.22 -1.56
C GLU A 108 -19.32 8.83 -1.43
N ILE A 109 -18.01 8.74 -1.64
CA ILE A 109 -17.27 7.50 -1.40
C ILE A 109 -17.29 7.16 0.09
N THR A 110 -17.00 8.12 0.97
CA THR A 110 -17.01 7.94 2.43
C THR A 110 -18.38 7.45 2.92
N LYS A 111 -19.46 8.09 2.50
CA LYS A 111 -20.84 7.70 2.83
C LYS A 111 -21.15 6.30 2.29
N GLY A 112 -20.83 6.03 1.02
CA GLY A 112 -21.07 4.72 0.42
C GLY A 112 -20.31 3.58 1.11
N ASN A 113 -19.09 3.85 1.59
CA ASN A 113 -18.30 2.89 2.36
C ASN A 113 -18.91 2.63 3.75
N ALA A 114 -19.41 3.68 4.43
CA ALA A 114 -20.11 3.52 5.72
C ALA A 114 -21.38 2.71 5.58
N GLU A 115 -22.18 3.00 4.54
CA GLU A 115 -23.41 2.25 4.24
C GLU A 115 -23.10 0.78 3.92
N ALA A 116 -22.05 0.51 3.14
CA ALA A 116 -21.66 -0.85 2.77
C ALA A 116 -21.22 -1.68 3.98
N ILE A 117 -20.37 -1.12 4.84
CA ILE A 117 -19.89 -1.79 6.06
C ILE A 117 -21.05 -2.02 7.04
N SER A 118 -21.91 -1.02 7.25
CA SER A 118 -23.07 -1.15 8.15
C SER A 118 -24.10 -2.17 7.64
N ALA A 119 -24.32 -2.21 6.31
CA ALA A 119 -25.18 -3.23 5.72
C ALA A 119 -24.63 -4.63 5.87
N PHE A 120 -23.30 -4.81 5.70
CA PHE A 120 -22.61 -6.08 5.93
C PHE A 120 -22.74 -6.48 7.41
N ALA A 121 -22.42 -5.59 8.35
CA ALA A 121 -22.52 -5.85 9.78
C ALA A 121 -23.93 -6.27 10.19
N LYS A 122 -24.96 -5.57 9.70
CA LYS A 122 -26.37 -5.90 9.95
C LYS A 122 -26.76 -7.26 9.38
N LYS A 123 -26.31 -7.59 8.15
CA LYS A 123 -26.61 -8.87 7.49
C LYS A 123 -26.10 -10.06 8.30
N TYR A 124 -24.92 -9.92 8.89
CA TYR A 124 -24.23 -11.00 9.63
C TYR A 124 -24.25 -10.84 11.16
N ALA A 125 -25.08 -9.94 11.70
CA ALA A 125 -25.10 -9.59 13.13
C ALA A 125 -25.26 -10.77 14.09
N ASN A 126 -25.92 -11.86 13.65
CA ASN A 126 -26.15 -13.05 14.48
C ASN A 126 -25.00 -14.06 14.47
N THR A 127 -24.08 -13.97 13.52
CA THR A 127 -23.02 -14.96 13.32
C THR A 127 -21.62 -14.36 13.37
N LEU A 128 -21.47 -13.05 13.06
CA LEU A 128 -20.20 -12.45 12.82
C LEU A 128 -20.10 -11.07 13.47
N GLN A 129 -19.10 -10.88 14.34
CA GLN A 129 -18.83 -9.58 14.96
C GLN A 129 -17.97 -8.74 14.03
N THR A 130 -18.48 -7.58 13.61
CA THR A 130 -17.77 -6.66 12.71
C THR A 130 -16.97 -5.61 13.48
N THR A 131 -15.69 -5.45 13.10
CA THR A 131 -14.77 -4.45 13.65
C THR A 131 -14.16 -3.65 12.51
N VAL A 132 -14.00 -2.32 12.69
CA VAL A 132 -13.36 -1.41 11.72
C VAL A 132 -12.18 -0.71 12.35
N MET A 133 -11.05 -0.73 11.66
CA MET A 133 -9.86 0.04 11.98
C MET A 133 -9.42 0.84 10.77
N LEU A 134 -9.51 2.17 10.85
CA LEU A 134 -8.84 3.06 9.93
C LEU A 134 -7.49 3.46 10.53
N ALA A 135 -6.41 2.98 9.92
CA ALA A 135 -5.05 3.34 10.31
C ALA A 135 -4.73 4.75 9.79
N PRO A 136 -4.29 5.68 10.65
CA PRO A 136 -3.78 6.97 10.19
C PRO A 136 -2.51 6.75 9.39
N THR A 137 -2.22 7.65 8.45
CA THR A 137 -0.96 7.64 7.71
C THR A 137 0.13 8.44 8.42
N ALA A 138 1.36 8.38 7.92
CA ALA A 138 2.49 9.17 8.44
C ALA A 138 2.18 10.69 8.48
N GLU A 139 1.36 11.20 7.55
CA GLU A 139 0.90 12.60 7.53
C GLU A 139 0.22 13.03 8.84
N ALA A 140 -0.60 12.16 9.41
CA ALA A 140 -1.32 12.45 10.65
C ALA A 140 -0.44 12.30 11.89
N ILE A 141 0.52 11.38 11.86
CA ILE A 141 1.39 11.07 13.02
C ILE A 141 2.56 12.04 13.12
N TYR A 142 3.07 12.54 11.99
CA TYR A 142 4.22 13.43 11.92
C TYR A 142 3.91 14.81 11.32
N PRO A 143 2.88 15.52 11.81
CA PRO A 143 2.51 16.83 11.24
C PRO A 143 3.64 17.86 11.33
N GLN A 144 4.57 17.70 12.28
CA GLN A 144 5.72 18.57 12.48
C GLN A 144 6.82 18.38 11.40
N GLU A 145 6.85 17.24 10.72
CA GLU A 145 7.81 16.96 9.63
C GLU A 145 7.37 17.59 8.32
N LEU A 146 6.08 17.91 8.16
CA LEU A 146 5.53 18.43 6.92
C LEU A 146 6.12 19.79 6.55
N PRO A 147 6.30 20.08 5.25
CA PRO A 147 6.69 21.41 4.79
C PRO A 147 5.73 22.50 5.31
N ALA A 148 6.26 23.71 5.53
CA ALA A 148 5.43 24.83 5.95
C ALA A 148 4.30 25.08 4.94
N PHE A 149 3.07 25.25 5.46
CA PHE A 149 1.84 25.42 4.68
C PHE A 149 1.44 24.22 3.79
N ALA A 150 2.00 23.04 4.01
CA ALA A 150 1.55 21.84 3.31
C ALA A 150 0.04 21.62 3.58
N PRO A 151 -0.81 21.51 2.54
CA PRO A 151 -2.17 21.03 2.70
C PRO A 151 -2.16 19.66 3.34
N ARG A 152 -3.09 19.39 4.25
CA ARG A 152 -3.21 18.09 4.90
C ARG A 152 -4.66 17.73 5.16
N VAL A 153 -4.94 16.45 5.31
CA VAL A 153 -6.23 15.95 5.74
C VAL A 153 -6.29 15.95 7.27
N GLY A 154 -7.36 16.47 7.85
CA GLY A 154 -7.65 16.28 9.27
C GLY A 154 -8.06 14.82 9.54
N GLN A 155 -7.11 13.89 9.52
CA GLN A 155 -7.43 12.45 9.55
C GLN A 155 -8.10 12.03 10.85
N THR A 156 -7.78 12.66 11.98
CA THR A 156 -8.42 12.36 13.27
C THR A 156 -9.91 12.69 13.24
N GLU A 157 -10.25 13.87 12.72
CA GLU A 157 -11.63 14.33 12.56
C GLU A 157 -12.36 13.48 11.51
N TYR A 158 -11.66 13.13 10.43
CA TYR A 158 -12.21 12.25 9.40
C TYR A 158 -12.55 10.87 9.96
N ILE A 159 -11.61 10.21 10.65
CA ILE A 159 -11.83 8.88 11.25
C ILE A 159 -13.01 8.91 12.22
N ARG A 160 -13.07 9.93 13.09
CA ARG A 160 -14.19 10.10 14.04
C ARG A 160 -15.52 10.25 13.29
N SER A 161 -15.58 11.20 12.36
CA SER A 161 -16.79 11.46 11.56
C SER A 161 -17.24 10.25 10.74
N PHE A 162 -16.29 9.42 10.27
CA PHE A 162 -16.61 8.17 9.61
C PHE A 162 -17.18 7.14 10.58
N TYR A 163 -16.55 6.96 11.76
CA TYR A 163 -17.03 6.02 12.78
C TYR A 163 -18.41 6.38 13.32
N ASP A 164 -18.73 7.66 13.41
CA ASP A 164 -20.06 8.14 13.82
C ASP A 164 -21.17 7.78 12.80
N GLN A 165 -20.83 7.43 11.56
CA GLN A 165 -21.78 6.98 10.53
C GLN A 165 -22.03 5.46 10.56
N LEU A 166 -21.22 4.69 11.30
CA LEU A 166 -21.33 3.23 11.35
C LEU A 166 -22.38 2.79 12.36
N SER A 167 -23.08 1.68 12.06
CA SER A 167 -23.99 1.01 12.96
C SER A 167 -23.63 -0.47 13.11
N ASP A 168 -23.84 -1.02 14.29
CA ASP A 168 -23.57 -2.43 14.63
C ASP A 168 -22.12 -2.88 14.42
N VAL A 169 -21.16 -1.96 14.59
CA VAL A 169 -19.73 -2.13 14.30
C VAL A 169 -18.88 -1.68 15.47
N ASN A 170 -17.90 -2.47 15.86
CA ASN A 170 -16.84 -2.02 16.77
C ASN A 170 -15.82 -1.16 16.01
N THR A 171 -15.36 -0.08 16.62
CA THR A 171 -14.33 0.79 16.04
C THR A 171 -13.05 0.75 16.86
N VAL A 172 -11.90 0.95 16.20
CA VAL A 172 -10.58 0.88 16.81
C VAL A 172 -9.84 2.21 16.66
N ASP A 173 -9.43 2.80 17.77
CA ASP A 173 -8.58 4.00 17.79
C ASP A 173 -7.10 3.61 17.64
N ALA A 174 -6.63 3.54 16.40
CA ALA A 174 -5.23 3.33 16.10
C ALA A 174 -4.40 4.61 16.25
N TYR A 175 -5.03 5.80 16.12
CA TYR A 175 -4.32 7.07 16.20
C TYR A 175 -3.68 7.28 17.57
N THR A 176 -4.41 7.01 18.65
CA THR A 176 -3.92 7.23 20.03
C THR A 176 -2.67 6.39 20.30
N VAL A 177 -2.66 5.12 19.93
CA VAL A 177 -1.50 4.27 20.21
C VAL A 177 -0.30 4.65 19.33
N LEU A 178 -0.52 4.94 18.03
CA LEU A 178 0.57 5.33 17.14
C LEU A 178 1.16 6.69 17.49
N SER A 179 0.33 7.69 17.81
CA SER A 179 0.81 9.02 18.19
C SER A 179 1.60 9.02 19.50
N ALA A 180 1.27 8.13 20.46
CA ALA A 180 2.05 7.95 21.69
C ALA A 180 3.48 7.46 21.41
N HIS A 181 3.69 6.76 20.29
CA HIS A 181 4.97 6.18 19.86
C HIS A 181 5.62 6.94 18.68
N GLN A 182 5.20 8.17 18.40
CA GLN A 182 5.70 8.96 17.25
C GLN A 182 7.21 9.23 17.25
N LYS A 183 7.92 9.03 18.35
CA LYS A 183 9.37 9.19 18.45
C LYS A 183 10.12 7.91 18.06
N GLU A 184 9.42 6.82 17.86
CA GLU A 184 9.96 5.52 17.49
C GLU A 184 9.82 5.28 15.99
N TYR A 185 10.52 4.28 15.47
CA TYR A 185 10.49 3.97 14.03
C TYR A 185 9.23 3.15 13.68
N ILE A 186 8.08 3.83 13.63
CA ILE A 186 6.77 3.20 13.41
C ILE A 186 6.22 3.35 11.99
N PHE A 187 6.81 4.23 11.17
CA PHE A 187 6.55 4.34 9.75
C PHE A 187 7.85 4.28 8.96
N TYR A 188 7.84 3.67 7.78
CA TYR A 188 8.97 3.74 6.85
C TYR A 188 9.22 5.19 6.41
N ARG A 189 10.47 5.51 6.13
CA ARG A 189 10.88 6.85 5.68
C ARG A 189 10.72 7.05 4.19
N THR A 190 10.75 5.96 3.42
CA THR A 190 10.71 5.98 1.94
C THR A 190 9.49 5.26 1.38
N ASP A 191 8.64 4.73 2.25
CA ASP A 191 7.40 4.04 1.91
C ASP A 191 6.21 4.59 2.69
N HIS A 192 4.99 4.38 2.19
CA HIS A 192 3.78 4.88 2.82
C HIS A 192 3.26 4.00 3.96
N HIS A 193 3.77 2.80 4.11
CA HIS A 193 3.32 1.87 5.15
C HIS A 193 3.96 2.18 6.52
N TRP A 194 3.32 1.70 7.55
CA TRP A 194 3.96 1.52 8.86
C TRP A 194 5.03 0.43 8.81
N THR A 195 5.99 0.47 9.74
CA THR A 195 6.96 -0.61 9.94
C THR A 195 6.29 -1.81 10.62
N SER A 196 6.99 -2.92 10.74
CA SER A 196 6.50 -4.06 11.55
C SER A 196 6.22 -3.67 13.00
N TYR A 197 6.99 -2.74 13.56
CA TYR A 197 6.70 -2.22 14.90
C TYR A 197 5.44 -1.36 14.92
N GLY A 198 5.22 -0.49 13.92
CA GLY A 198 3.96 0.23 13.78
C GLY A 198 2.75 -0.69 13.62
N ALA A 199 2.92 -1.76 12.82
CA ALA A 199 1.90 -2.81 12.68
C ALA A 199 1.63 -3.57 13.99
N TYR A 200 2.68 -3.83 14.81
CA TYR A 200 2.54 -4.39 16.15
C TYR A 200 1.70 -3.48 17.06
N LEU A 201 1.94 -2.18 17.05
CA LEU A 201 1.14 -1.22 17.81
C LEU A 201 -0.33 -1.23 17.34
N GLY A 202 -0.57 -1.26 16.02
CA GLY A 202 -1.90 -1.46 15.44
C GLY A 202 -2.57 -2.75 15.92
N TYR A 203 -1.83 -3.86 15.92
CA TYR A 203 -2.29 -5.14 16.47
C TYR A 203 -2.66 -5.04 17.95
N THR A 204 -1.89 -4.34 18.78
CA THR A 204 -2.24 -4.17 20.20
C THR A 204 -3.55 -3.40 20.39
N ALA A 205 -3.85 -2.44 19.52
CA ALA A 205 -5.13 -1.71 19.54
C ALA A 205 -6.32 -2.60 19.15
N LEU A 206 -6.11 -3.62 18.30
CA LEU A 206 -7.14 -4.61 17.92
C LEU A 206 -7.50 -5.59 19.04
N ALA A 207 -6.64 -5.79 20.03
CA ALA A 207 -6.76 -6.86 21.02
C ALA A 207 -8.10 -6.84 21.78
N LYS A 208 -8.48 -5.68 22.32
CA LYS A 208 -9.74 -5.54 23.08
C LYS A 208 -10.98 -5.67 22.18
N PRO A 209 -11.09 -5.00 21.02
CA PRO A 209 -12.24 -5.13 20.12
C PRO A 209 -12.43 -6.55 19.57
N LEU A 210 -11.36 -7.28 19.30
CA LEU A 210 -11.40 -8.66 18.79
C LEU A 210 -11.35 -9.73 19.91
N GLY A 211 -11.30 -9.30 21.19
CA GLY A 211 -11.45 -10.20 22.34
C GLY A 211 -10.28 -11.18 22.56
N PHE A 212 -9.06 -10.77 22.21
CA PHE A 212 -7.85 -11.54 22.53
C PHE A 212 -6.90 -10.74 23.45
N LYS A 213 -5.93 -11.41 24.05
CA LYS A 213 -4.84 -10.77 24.77
C LYS A 213 -3.65 -10.64 23.82
N ALA A 214 -3.21 -9.42 23.57
CA ALA A 214 -2.05 -9.20 22.71
C ALA A 214 -0.80 -9.87 23.31
N ALA A 215 -0.03 -10.55 22.45
CA ALA A 215 1.30 -11.01 22.79
C ALA A 215 2.23 -9.82 22.98
N THR A 216 3.05 -9.83 24.03
CA THR A 216 4.01 -8.77 24.32
C THR A 216 5.22 -8.84 23.40
N ALA A 217 5.91 -7.71 23.16
CA ALA A 217 7.00 -7.64 22.18
C ALA A 217 8.14 -8.63 22.45
N ASP A 218 8.41 -8.96 23.71
CA ASP A 218 9.41 -9.95 24.12
C ASP A 218 9.04 -11.42 23.76
N MET A 219 7.81 -11.67 23.34
CA MET A 219 7.38 -12.96 22.82
C MET A 219 7.75 -13.19 21.35
N PHE A 220 8.38 -12.21 20.71
CA PHE A 220 8.78 -12.30 19.29
C PHE A 220 10.30 -12.25 19.13
N ASN A 221 10.82 -13.07 18.23
CA ASN A 221 12.15 -12.89 17.66
C ASN A 221 12.04 -11.87 16.51
N ILE A 222 12.88 -10.84 16.53
CA ILE A 222 12.93 -9.82 15.50
C ILE A 222 14.12 -10.12 14.58
N GLU A 223 13.84 -10.33 13.31
CA GLU A 223 14.84 -10.55 12.28
C GLU A 223 14.91 -9.35 11.33
N HIS A 224 16.06 -8.69 11.26
CA HIS A 224 16.33 -7.59 10.33
C HIS A 224 16.68 -8.18 8.95
N VAL A 225 15.74 -8.19 8.01
CA VAL A 225 15.90 -8.89 6.72
C VAL A 225 16.30 -7.99 5.56
N SER A 226 16.23 -6.68 5.73
CA SER A 226 16.73 -5.70 4.75
C SER A 226 17.12 -4.41 5.44
N HIS A 227 18.14 -3.70 4.89
CA HIS A 227 18.60 -2.38 5.35
C HIS A 227 18.67 -1.35 4.21
N ASP A 228 18.19 -1.71 3.03
CA ASP A 228 18.32 -0.94 1.79
C ASP A 228 16.96 -0.74 1.09
N PHE A 229 15.86 -0.88 1.82
CA PHE A 229 14.52 -0.72 1.25
C PHE A 229 14.25 0.74 0.87
N LEU A 230 13.98 0.96 -0.41
CA LEU A 230 13.53 2.22 -0.98
C LEU A 230 12.13 2.01 -1.56
N GLY A 231 11.12 2.41 -0.80
CA GLY A 231 9.72 2.08 -1.06
C GLY A 231 9.02 2.94 -2.12
N THR A 232 7.71 2.89 -2.08
CA THR A 232 6.84 3.53 -3.10
C THR A 232 6.93 5.05 -3.11
N LEU A 233 7.16 5.70 -1.96
CA LEU A 233 7.31 7.14 -1.90
C LEU A 233 8.62 7.59 -2.55
N TYR A 234 9.71 6.84 -2.35
CA TYR A 234 10.95 7.05 -3.09
C TYR A 234 10.73 6.91 -4.60
N SER A 235 10.02 5.87 -5.03
CA SER A 235 9.74 5.61 -6.44
C SER A 235 8.91 6.72 -7.11
N LYS A 236 8.03 7.40 -6.35
CA LYS A 236 7.25 8.55 -6.81
C LYS A 236 8.07 9.85 -6.85
N ALA A 237 8.87 10.10 -5.81
CA ALA A 237 9.61 11.35 -5.64
C ALA A 237 11.02 11.34 -6.29
N LEU A 238 11.61 10.15 -6.45
CA LEU A 238 12.98 9.92 -6.95
C LEU A 238 14.06 10.71 -6.18
N CYS A 239 13.88 10.83 -4.88
CA CYS A 239 14.82 11.45 -3.94
C CYS A 239 14.74 10.76 -2.57
N GLY A 240 15.73 10.99 -1.71
CA GLY A 240 15.75 10.43 -0.37
C GLY A 240 16.49 9.09 -0.26
N GLU A 241 17.40 8.77 -1.16
CA GLU A 241 18.20 7.52 -1.14
C GLU A 241 18.93 7.31 0.21
N LYS A 242 19.30 8.39 0.89
CA LYS A 242 19.97 8.35 2.20
C LYS A 242 19.03 7.93 3.35
N LEU A 243 17.72 7.88 3.09
CA LEU A 243 16.69 7.53 4.05
C LEU A 243 16.27 6.06 3.94
N ALA A 244 17.05 5.23 3.25
CA ALA A 244 16.73 3.80 3.07
C ALA A 244 16.28 3.14 4.38
N ASP A 245 15.27 2.32 4.27
CA ASP A 245 14.56 1.70 5.39
C ASP A 245 15.09 0.30 5.70
N SER A 246 14.84 -0.15 6.93
CA SER A 246 15.02 -1.54 7.34
C SER A 246 13.66 -2.24 7.42
N ILE A 247 13.61 -3.49 6.93
CA ILE A 247 12.44 -4.36 7.09
C ILE A 247 12.75 -5.40 8.17
N ASP A 248 11.82 -5.53 9.11
CA ASP A 248 11.90 -6.46 10.22
C ASP A 248 10.76 -7.48 10.13
N LEU A 249 11.06 -8.75 10.35
CA LEU A 249 10.08 -9.81 10.52
C LEU A 249 9.98 -10.18 12.00
N TYR A 250 8.76 -10.29 12.50
CA TYR A 250 8.45 -10.71 13.85
C TYR A 250 7.96 -12.16 13.81
N THR A 251 8.75 -13.06 14.34
CA THR A 251 8.41 -14.48 14.43
C THR A 251 8.14 -14.86 15.88
N TYR A 252 7.08 -15.61 16.14
CA TYR A 252 6.73 -15.99 17.49
C TYR A 252 7.81 -16.92 18.09
N SER A 253 8.31 -16.60 19.28
CA SER A 253 9.46 -17.30 19.89
C SER A 253 9.17 -18.75 20.28
N GLN A 254 7.89 -19.12 20.40
CA GLN A 254 7.45 -20.48 20.73
C GLN A 254 7.14 -21.32 19.48
N GLY A 255 7.45 -20.83 18.28
CA GLY A 255 7.24 -21.51 17.01
C GLY A 255 6.19 -20.83 16.13
N ASP A 256 6.33 -20.97 14.81
CA ASP A 256 5.39 -20.40 13.85
C ASP A 256 4.05 -21.15 13.91
N PRO A 257 2.92 -20.48 14.20
CA PRO A 257 1.62 -21.13 14.22
C PRO A 257 1.09 -21.45 12.82
N VAL A 258 1.61 -20.83 11.76
CA VAL A 258 1.12 -20.97 10.38
C VAL A 258 1.41 -22.37 9.84
N THR A 259 0.40 -23.04 9.32
CA THR A 259 0.52 -24.35 8.66
C THR A 259 0.41 -24.23 7.16
N ASP A 260 -0.53 -23.43 6.66
CA ASP A 260 -0.78 -23.25 5.24
C ASP A 260 -1.15 -21.80 4.92
N VAL A 261 -0.64 -21.29 3.82
CA VAL A 261 -1.03 -20.01 3.20
C VAL A 261 -1.52 -20.31 1.80
N ILE A 262 -2.81 -20.20 1.56
CA ILE A 262 -3.45 -20.56 0.29
C ILE A 262 -3.80 -19.26 -0.44
N ARG A 263 -3.18 -19.03 -1.59
CA ARG A 263 -3.46 -17.88 -2.46
C ARG A 263 -4.31 -18.31 -3.65
N TYR A 264 -5.38 -17.56 -3.90
CA TYR A 264 -6.34 -17.85 -4.96
C TYR A 264 -6.12 -16.93 -6.16
N SER A 265 -6.12 -17.51 -7.36
CA SER A 265 -6.09 -16.80 -8.65
C SER A 265 -7.18 -17.39 -9.55
N GLY A 266 -8.39 -16.82 -9.48
CA GLY A 266 -9.59 -17.44 -10.02
C GLY A 266 -9.77 -18.83 -9.39
N LYS A 267 -9.99 -19.86 -10.21
CA LYS A 267 -10.16 -21.24 -9.73
C LYS A 267 -8.85 -21.93 -9.31
N ASN A 268 -7.71 -21.34 -9.64
CA ASN A 268 -6.41 -21.89 -9.27
C ASN A 268 -6.06 -21.46 -7.85
N LYS A 269 -5.37 -22.35 -7.13
CA LYS A 269 -4.83 -22.07 -5.81
C LYS A 269 -3.39 -22.54 -5.70
N GLN A 270 -2.59 -21.79 -4.98
CA GLN A 270 -1.21 -22.15 -4.64
C GLN A 270 -1.08 -22.13 -3.12
N THR A 271 -0.40 -23.14 -2.57
CA THR A 271 -0.20 -23.28 -1.13
C THR A 271 1.27 -23.05 -0.79
N TYR A 272 1.51 -22.28 0.25
CA TYR A 272 2.82 -21.93 0.80
C TYR A 272 2.85 -22.25 2.29
N ALA A 273 4.02 -22.49 2.84
CA ALA A 273 4.22 -22.85 4.24
C ALA A 273 4.41 -21.63 5.16
N SER A 274 4.48 -20.41 4.62
CA SER A 274 4.77 -19.19 5.39
C SER A 274 3.99 -17.99 4.85
N ILE A 275 3.69 -17.04 5.74
CA ILE A 275 3.19 -15.71 5.38
C ILE A 275 4.32 -14.80 4.86
N PHE A 276 5.60 -15.18 5.04
CA PHE A 276 6.76 -14.41 4.63
C PHE A 276 7.31 -14.94 3.31
N PHE A 277 7.21 -14.15 2.25
CA PHE A 277 7.73 -14.43 0.92
C PHE A 277 9.14 -13.83 0.79
N ARG A 278 10.12 -14.51 1.37
CA ARG A 278 11.50 -14.01 1.52
C ARG A 278 12.21 -13.77 0.19
N GLU A 279 11.83 -14.48 -0.86
CA GLU A 279 12.30 -14.27 -2.22
C GLU A 279 12.06 -12.84 -2.72
N ASN A 280 10.97 -12.21 -2.29
CA ASN A 280 10.62 -10.83 -2.67
C ASN A 280 11.55 -9.77 -2.03
N LEU A 281 12.44 -10.15 -1.12
CA LEU A 281 13.47 -9.23 -0.59
C LEU A 281 14.53 -8.88 -1.64
N GLU A 282 14.65 -9.67 -2.70
CA GLU A 282 15.50 -9.36 -3.85
C GLU A 282 14.82 -8.40 -4.85
N ASP A 283 13.50 -8.26 -4.77
CA ASP A 283 12.72 -7.37 -5.60
C ASP A 283 12.80 -5.91 -5.13
N LYS A 284 12.45 -4.98 -6.00
CA LYS A 284 12.35 -3.55 -5.66
C LYS A 284 11.31 -3.31 -4.57
N ASP A 285 10.17 -3.95 -4.65
CA ASP A 285 9.09 -3.85 -3.66
C ASP A 285 9.26 -4.90 -2.56
N LYS A 286 10.26 -4.69 -1.71
CA LYS A 286 10.59 -5.58 -0.60
C LYS A 286 9.46 -5.72 0.44
N TYR A 287 8.50 -4.76 0.50
CA TYR A 287 7.34 -4.86 1.40
C TYR A 287 6.45 -6.06 1.07
N THR A 288 6.52 -6.56 -0.15
CA THR A 288 5.84 -7.79 -0.56
C THR A 288 6.37 -9.06 0.11
N VAL A 289 7.40 -8.96 0.95
CA VAL A 289 7.76 -10.04 1.88
C VAL A 289 6.58 -10.44 2.77
N PHE A 290 5.68 -9.48 3.09
CA PHE A 290 4.46 -9.73 3.84
C PHE A 290 3.33 -10.16 2.89
N LEU A 291 2.96 -11.44 2.91
CA LEU A 291 1.88 -12.07 2.14
C LEU A 291 2.08 -12.12 0.60
N GLY A 292 3.22 -11.68 0.08
CA GLY A 292 3.50 -11.67 -1.36
C GLY A 292 2.80 -10.51 -2.09
N GLN A 293 2.74 -10.62 -3.41
CA GLN A 293 2.07 -9.64 -4.28
C GLN A 293 0.56 -9.54 -3.96
N ASN A 294 -0.06 -8.41 -4.30
CA ASN A 294 -1.49 -8.19 -4.08
C ASN A 294 -2.33 -9.33 -4.67
N ASN A 295 -3.33 -9.77 -3.89
CA ASN A 295 -4.18 -10.89 -4.25
C ASN A 295 -5.60 -10.65 -3.72
N GLY A 296 -6.63 -11.09 -4.47
CA GLY A 296 -8.03 -10.93 -4.08
C GLY A 296 -8.43 -11.74 -2.85
N LEU A 297 -7.88 -12.95 -2.70
CA LEU A 297 -8.18 -13.83 -1.56
C LEU A 297 -6.96 -14.64 -1.15
N ILE A 298 -6.63 -14.59 0.13
CA ILE A 298 -5.62 -15.44 0.78
C ILE A 298 -6.28 -16.08 2.00
N GLN A 299 -6.13 -17.39 2.19
CA GLN A 299 -6.50 -18.08 3.44
C GLN A 299 -5.23 -18.52 4.17
N ILE A 300 -5.16 -18.20 5.45
CA ILE A 300 -4.10 -18.66 6.35
C ILE A 300 -4.72 -19.68 7.30
N LYS A 301 -4.12 -20.85 7.41
CA LYS A 301 -4.43 -21.85 8.42
C LYS A 301 -3.31 -21.89 9.43
N THR A 302 -3.68 -22.13 10.68
CA THR A 302 -2.73 -22.20 11.80
C THR A 302 -2.96 -23.46 12.64
N ASN A 303 -2.03 -23.74 13.54
CA ASN A 303 -2.17 -24.79 14.55
C ASN A 303 -2.90 -24.34 15.84
N VAL A 304 -3.47 -23.14 15.84
CA VAL A 304 -4.25 -22.61 16.95
C VAL A 304 -5.59 -23.35 17.02
N ALA A 305 -5.76 -24.20 18.04
CA ALA A 305 -6.94 -25.07 18.17
C ALA A 305 -8.01 -24.42 19.06
N ASN A 306 -8.57 -23.27 18.64
CA ASN A 306 -9.59 -22.56 19.39
C ASN A 306 -10.94 -22.43 18.66
N GLY A 307 -11.02 -22.94 17.43
CA GLY A 307 -12.18 -22.88 16.56
C GLY A 307 -12.50 -21.48 16.00
N LYS A 308 -11.72 -20.43 16.32
CA LYS A 308 -12.02 -19.07 15.91
C LYS A 308 -11.54 -18.79 14.49
N LYS A 309 -12.41 -18.21 13.67
CA LYS A 309 -12.12 -17.80 12.30
C LYS A 309 -12.34 -16.30 12.10
N LEU A 310 -11.38 -15.63 11.45
CA LEU A 310 -11.42 -14.22 11.17
C LEU A 310 -11.44 -13.97 9.64
N ILE A 311 -12.33 -13.11 9.16
CA ILE A 311 -12.21 -12.54 7.82
C ILE A 311 -11.71 -11.11 7.89
N VAL A 312 -10.71 -10.76 7.07
CA VAL A 312 -10.10 -9.44 7.02
C VAL A 312 -10.30 -8.83 5.65
N PHE A 313 -11.13 -7.79 5.56
CA PHE A 313 -11.22 -6.92 4.39
C PHE A 313 -10.17 -5.81 4.53
N LYS A 314 -9.33 -5.63 3.52
CA LYS A 314 -8.11 -4.88 3.76
C LYS A 314 -7.57 -4.12 2.55
N ASP A 315 -6.65 -3.19 2.85
CA ASP A 315 -5.58 -2.75 1.96
C ASP A 315 -4.21 -3.32 2.40
N SER A 316 -3.12 -2.85 1.80
CA SER A 316 -1.79 -3.38 2.07
C SER A 316 -1.25 -3.14 3.49
N PHE A 317 -1.83 -2.20 4.25
CA PHE A 317 -1.43 -1.99 5.67
C PHE A 317 -1.64 -3.22 6.52
N ALA A 318 -2.70 -4.00 6.27
CA ALA A 318 -2.96 -5.22 7.01
C ALA A 318 -1.91 -6.31 6.79
N ASN A 319 -1.13 -6.27 5.70
CA ASN A 319 -0.21 -7.35 5.38
C ASN A 319 0.77 -7.63 6.51
N SER A 320 1.41 -6.60 7.06
CA SER A 320 2.36 -6.72 8.16
C SER A 320 1.70 -6.99 9.53
N VAL A 321 0.38 -6.80 9.68
CA VAL A 321 -0.35 -7.14 10.91
C VAL A 321 -0.58 -8.64 11.03
N MET A 322 -0.63 -9.36 9.90
CA MET A 322 -0.92 -10.80 9.89
C MET A 322 0.07 -11.62 10.71
N GLN A 323 1.35 -11.22 10.77
CA GLN A 323 2.37 -11.91 11.60
C GLN A 323 2.01 -11.97 13.09
N PHE A 324 1.09 -11.12 13.54
CA PHE A 324 0.61 -11.10 14.93
C PHE A 324 -0.78 -11.74 15.08
N LEU A 325 -1.68 -11.56 14.11
CA LEU A 325 -3.04 -12.09 14.18
C LEU A 325 -3.10 -13.62 14.05
N THR A 326 -2.12 -14.23 13.37
CA THR A 326 -1.99 -15.70 13.26
C THR A 326 -1.88 -16.42 14.60
N LEU A 327 -1.54 -15.72 15.68
CA LEU A 327 -1.48 -16.28 17.04
C LEU A 327 -2.85 -16.52 17.67
N HIS A 328 -3.93 -15.99 17.10
CA HIS A 328 -5.24 -15.91 17.77
C HIS A 328 -6.37 -16.64 17.05
N TYR A 329 -6.13 -17.08 15.83
CA TYR A 329 -7.18 -17.68 14.99
C TYR A 329 -6.71 -18.99 14.36
N GLU A 330 -7.62 -19.95 14.28
CA GLU A 330 -7.41 -21.23 13.56
C GLU A 330 -7.35 -20.99 12.04
N GLU A 331 -8.18 -20.05 11.56
CA GLU A 331 -8.20 -19.64 10.16
C GLU A 331 -8.36 -18.13 10.02
N ILE A 332 -7.61 -17.52 9.07
CA ILE A 332 -7.79 -16.14 8.68
C ILE A 332 -7.99 -16.09 7.17
N ALA A 333 -9.14 -15.58 6.70
CA ALA A 333 -9.37 -15.23 5.31
C ALA A 333 -9.08 -13.75 5.09
N ILE A 334 -8.22 -13.43 4.13
CA ILE A 334 -7.78 -12.08 3.81
C ILE A 334 -8.30 -11.70 2.43
N VAL A 335 -9.13 -10.66 2.37
CA VAL A 335 -9.83 -10.23 1.16
C VAL A 335 -9.42 -8.81 0.79
N ASP A 336 -8.79 -8.65 -0.36
CA ASP A 336 -8.56 -7.35 -0.97
C ASP A 336 -9.59 -7.13 -2.09
N LEU A 337 -10.60 -6.34 -1.80
CA LEU A 337 -11.73 -6.13 -2.69
C LEU A 337 -11.36 -5.46 -4.02
N ARG A 338 -10.23 -4.76 -4.08
CA ARG A 338 -9.70 -4.14 -5.30
C ARG A 338 -9.33 -5.21 -6.34
N TYR A 339 -8.85 -6.37 -5.87
CA TYR A 339 -8.40 -7.49 -6.69
C TYR A 339 -9.41 -8.65 -6.72
N MET A 340 -10.51 -8.56 -5.98
CA MET A 340 -11.57 -9.57 -5.96
C MET A 340 -12.55 -9.33 -7.12
N ASN A 341 -12.53 -10.22 -8.12
CA ASN A 341 -13.35 -10.10 -9.34
C ASN A 341 -14.47 -11.14 -9.44
N VAL A 342 -14.58 -12.00 -8.41
CA VAL A 342 -15.56 -13.08 -8.34
C VAL A 342 -16.27 -12.97 -6.98
N PRO A 343 -17.56 -13.34 -6.86
CA PRO A 343 -18.25 -13.34 -5.59
C PRO A 343 -17.51 -14.18 -4.54
N LEU A 344 -17.34 -13.65 -3.33
CA LEU A 344 -16.62 -14.33 -2.26
C LEU A 344 -17.26 -15.66 -1.88
N SER A 345 -18.59 -15.76 -2.03
CA SER A 345 -19.39 -16.99 -1.80
C SER A 345 -19.00 -18.18 -2.69
N GLU A 346 -18.23 -17.96 -3.76
CA GLU A 346 -17.68 -19.07 -4.55
C GLU A 346 -16.50 -19.76 -3.85
N TYR A 347 -15.93 -19.14 -2.82
CA TYR A 347 -14.72 -19.59 -2.14
C TYR A 347 -14.93 -19.86 -0.66
N LEU A 348 -15.76 -19.04 0.00
CA LEU A 348 -15.94 -19.03 1.46
C LEU A 348 -17.42 -18.98 1.82
N ASP A 349 -17.81 -19.70 2.86
CA ASP A 349 -19.06 -19.48 3.56
C ASP A 349 -18.82 -18.55 4.76
N LEU A 350 -19.33 -17.33 4.69
CA LEU A 350 -19.15 -16.33 5.75
C LEU A 350 -19.85 -16.71 7.07
N SER A 351 -20.81 -17.64 7.04
CA SER A 351 -21.45 -18.14 8.25
C SER A 351 -20.54 -19.01 9.12
N GLU A 352 -19.40 -19.45 8.58
CA GLU A 352 -18.37 -20.19 9.32
C GLU A 352 -17.39 -19.30 10.09
N TYR A 353 -17.46 -17.96 9.90
CA TYR A 353 -16.55 -17.00 10.52
C TYR A 353 -17.19 -16.36 11.75
N ASP A 354 -16.38 -16.11 12.78
CA ASP A 354 -16.82 -15.49 14.04
C ASP A 354 -16.70 -13.97 13.99
N GLN A 355 -15.70 -13.47 13.27
CA GLN A 355 -15.34 -12.05 13.25
C GLN A 355 -14.98 -11.56 11.86
N ALA A 356 -15.36 -10.30 11.56
CA ALA A 356 -14.88 -9.56 10.41
C ALA A 356 -14.09 -8.33 10.86
N LEU A 357 -12.94 -8.11 10.25
CA LEU A 357 -12.11 -6.93 10.44
C LEU A 357 -12.01 -6.18 9.11
N PHE A 358 -12.43 -4.91 9.07
CA PHE A 358 -12.10 -3.98 8.00
C PHE A 358 -10.87 -3.17 8.44
N LEU A 359 -9.71 -3.44 7.84
CA LEU A 359 -8.46 -2.77 8.15
C LEU A 359 -7.92 -2.06 6.91
N TYR A 360 -8.01 -0.74 6.93
CA TYR A 360 -7.58 0.14 5.84
C TYR A 360 -6.77 1.31 6.38
N ASN A 361 -5.84 1.84 5.59
CA ASN A 361 -5.29 3.16 5.87
C ASN A 361 -6.20 4.27 5.31
N VAL A 362 -6.17 5.44 5.93
CA VAL A 362 -6.99 6.59 5.51
C VAL A 362 -6.73 6.97 4.06
N GLY A 363 -5.46 6.96 3.61
CA GLY A 363 -5.09 7.38 2.26
C GLY A 363 -5.76 6.53 1.17
N THR A 364 -5.77 5.21 1.32
CA THR A 364 -6.48 4.30 0.40
C THR A 364 -8.00 4.41 0.58
N PHE A 365 -8.48 4.39 1.83
CA PHE A 365 -9.90 4.31 2.16
C PHE A 365 -10.73 5.46 1.60
N THR A 366 -10.18 6.68 1.59
CA THR A 366 -10.87 7.90 1.14
C THR A 366 -11.24 7.88 -0.35
N GLY A 367 -10.54 7.08 -1.16
CA GLY A 367 -10.77 6.95 -2.61
C GLY A 367 -11.23 5.55 -3.06
N ASP A 368 -11.31 4.57 -2.15
CA ASP A 368 -11.64 3.19 -2.51
C ASP A 368 -13.15 2.98 -2.69
N THR A 369 -13.56 2.71 -3.92
CA THR A 369 -14.95 2.39 -4.28
C THR A 369 -15.25 0.89 -4.24
N SER A 370 -14.24 0.05 -4.01
CA SER A 370 -14.38 -1.41 -4.06
C SER A 370 -15.12 -1.99 -2.84
N LEU A 371 -15.17 -1.26 -1.72
CA LEU A 371 -15.89 -1.69 -0.51
C LEU A 371 -17.37 -1.98 -0.76
N LYS A 372 -17.99 -1.32 -1.73
CA LYS A 372 -19.40 -1.61 -2.13
C LYS A 372 -19.62 -3.08 -2.51
N LYS A 373 -18.58 -3.82 -2.89
CA LYS A 373 -18.67 -5.23 -3.24
C LYS A 373 -19.11 -6.10 -2.04
N VAL A 374 -18.84 -5.67 -0.78
CA VAL A 374 -19.26 -6.45 0.41
C VAL A 374 -20.77 -6.57 0.55
N MET A 375 -21.54 -5.67 -0.06
CA MET A 375 -23.02 -5.75 -0.05
C MET A 375 -23.55 -6.92 -0.88
N ALA A 376 -22.75 -7.46 -1.79
CA ALA A 376 -23.12 -8.61 -2.62
C ALA A 376 -22.79 -9.96 -1.95
N TYR A 377 -22.11 -9.93 -0.80
CA TYR A 377 -21.68 -11.11 -0.06
C TYR A 377 -22.67 -11.57 1.02
#